data_7aa19d07a3260e013d6659c74c92d259
#
_entry.id   7aa19d07a3260e013d6659c74c92d259
#
_cell.length_a   1.000
_cell.length_b   1.000
_cell.length_c   1.000
_cell.angle_alpha   90.00
_cell.angle_beta   90.00
_cell.angle_gamma   90.00
#
_symmetry.space_group_name_H-M   'P 1'
#
loop_
_entity.id
_entity.type
_entity.pdbx_description
1 polymer ?
#
loop_
_entity_poly.entity_id
_entity_poly.type
_entity_poly.pdbx_seq_one_letter_code
_entity_poly.pdbx_strand_id
1 'polypeptide(L)'
;MANLSVCLLTYNSLRTLERCLLPALSIADEVVIIDSGSTDGSIEFLAQHGLTAIHRPYRTHADQMNFAIDQAAHDWVLCLDSDEFLDTETLAAIAALKPQLNDPTVGYRIQRYWHVLGREVRAIYPVSSPDQPLRLFNRNQARFNDLPVDDKASGAKTRIVLPGHVIHDTFFSLHEVFTKL
;
A
#
# COMPACT_ATOMS: atom_id res chain seq x y z
N MET A 1 -21.38 9.01 3.11
CA MET A 1 -20.25 8.13 3.51
C MET A 1 -19.17 8.36 2.48
N ALA A 2 -17.93 8.63 2.87
CA ALA A 2 -16.86 8.76 1.88
C ALA A 2 -16.53 7.39 1.30
N ASN A 3 -16.30 7.34 0.00
CA ASN A 3 -15.83 6.15 -0.68
C ASN A 3 -14.30 6.12 -0.66
N LEU A 4 -13.73 4.90 -0.61
CA LEU A 4 -12.30 4.65 -0.49
C LEU A 4 -11.81 3.83 -1.68
N SER A 5 -10.82 4.36 -2.41
CA SER A 5 -10.09 3.60 -3.41
C SER A 5 -8.81 3.02 -2.78
N VAL A 6 -8.61 1.72 -2.91
CA VAL A 6 -7.33 1.08 -2.58
C VAL A 6 -6.44 1.10 -3.81
N CYS A 7 -5.28 1.75 -3.71
CA CYS A 7 -4.25 1.79 -4.75
C CYS A 7 -3.16 0.75 -4.41
N LEU A 8 -2.98 -0.24 -5.25
CA LEU A 8 -2.07 -1.37 -5.04
C LEU A 8 -1.04 -1.44 -6.16
N LEU A 9 0.23 -1.54 -5.80
CA LEU A 9 1.30 -1.85 -6.74
C LEU A 9 1.65 -3.34 -6.69
N THR A 10 1.86 -3.94 -7.86
CA THR A 10 2.25 -5.35 -7.96
C THR A 10 3.33 -5.58 -9.02
N TYR A 11 4.25 -6.48 -8.72
CA TYR A 11 5.23 -7.03 -9.64
C TYR A 11 5.73 -8.39 -9.14
N ASN A 12 5.39 -9.47 -9.85
CA ASN A 12 5.73 -10.84 -9.47
C ASN A 12 5.40 -11.14 -8.00
N SER A 13 4.15 -10.88 -7.61
CA SER A 13 3.70 -10.87 -6.22
C SER A 13 2.74 -12.01 -5.87
N LEU A 14 2.62 -13.04 -6.72
CA LEU A 14 1.65 -14.14 -6.53
C LEU A 14 1.66 -14.70 -5.10
N ARG A 15 2.84 -14.80 -4.49
CA ARG A 15 3.02 -15.33 -3.14
C ARG A 15 2.39 -14.48 -2.03
N THR A 16 2.33 -13.17 -2.20
CA THR A 16 1.91 -12.20 -1.17
C THR A 16 0.56 -11.58 -1.49
N LEU A 17 0.16 -11.61 -2.75
CA LEU A 17 -0.97 -10.87 -3.29
C LEU A 17 -2.29 -11.25 -2.60
N GLU A 18 -2.52 -12.55 -2.31
CA GLU A 18 -3.72 -13.00 -1.60
C GLU A 18 -3.83 -12.37 -0.21
N ARG A 19 -2.73 -12.40 0.56
CA ARG A 19 -2.69 -11.86 1.95
C ARG A 19 -2.82 -10.35 1.98
N CYS A 20 -2.34 -9.64 0.98
CA CYS A 20 -2.48 -8.20 0.86
C CYS A 20 -3.89 -7.81 0.40
N LEU A 21 -4.33 -8.38 -0.72
CA LEU A 21 -5.48 -7.93 -1.48
C LEU A 21 -6.81 -8.33 -0.83
N LEU A 22 -7.00 -9.62 -0.46
CA LEU A 22 -8.31 -10.09 0.01
C LEU A 22 -8.79 -9.38 1.27
N PRO A 23 -7.96 -9.11 2.29
CA PRO A 23 -8.38 -8.29 3.41
C PRO A 23 -8.73 -6.85 2.99
N ALA A 24 -7.97 -6.23 2.09
CA ALA A 24 -8.19 -4.87 1.64
C ALA A 24 -9.51 -4.71 0.87
N LEU A 25 -9.97 -5.75 0.15
CA LEU A 25 -11.28 -5.77 -0.52
C LEU A 25 -12.46 -5.55 0.45
N SER A 26 -12.32 -5.94 1.71
CA SER A 26 -13.40 -5.77 2.70
C SER A 26 -13.70 -4.32 3.07
N ILE A 27 -12.76 -3.41 2.83
CA ILE A 27 -12.86 -1.98 3.16
C ILE A 27 -12.91 -1.08 1.92
N ALA A 28 -12.53 -1.61 0.75
CA ALA A 28 -12.47 -0.87 -0.52
C ALA A 28 -13.86 -0.70 -1.15
N ASP A 29 -14.13 0.47 -1.71
CA ASP A 29 -15.24 0.69 -2.64
C ASP A 29 -14.75 0.57 -4.09
N GLU A 30 -13.42 0.70 -4.28
CA GLU A 30 -12.71 0.52 -5.54
C GLU A 30 -11.30 0.01 -5.26
N VAL A 31 -10.77 -0.80 -6.17
CA VAL A 31 -9.36 -1.20 -6.16
C VAL A 31 -8.72 -0.85 -7.50
N VAL A 32 -7.67 -0.03 -7.44
CA VAL A 32 -6.82 0.32 -8.58
C VAL A 32 -5.50 -0.42 -8.44
N ILE A 33 -5.21 -1.32 -9.38
CA ILE A 33 -4.02 -2.15 -9.34
C ILE A 33 -3.12 -1.78 -10.52
N ILE A 34 -1.87 -1.44 -10.23
CA ILE A 34 -0.84 -1.17 -11.23
C ILE A 34 0.17 -2.30 -11.24
N ASP A 35 0.30 -2.96 -12.38
CA ASP A 35 1.24 -4.05 -12.59
C ASP A 35 2.43 -3.60 -13.43
N SER A 36 3.63 -3.93 -12.95
CA SER A 36 4.89 -3.57 -13.61
C SER A 36 5.40 -4.61 -14.62
N GLY A 37 4.57 -5.58 -15.02
CA GLY A 37 4.90 -6.62 -15.98
C GLY A 37 5.14 -7.99 -15.32
N SER A 38 4.24 -8.42 -14.45
CA SER A 38 4.30 -9.72 -13.78
C SER A 38 4.22 -10.88 -14.77
N THR A 39 4.97 -11.95 -14.45
CA THR A 39 5.05 -13.20 -15.23
C THR A 39 4.92 -14.44 -14.35
N ASP A 40 4.60 -14.29 -13.07
CA ASP A 40 4.57 -15.35 -12.06
C ASP A 40 3.18 -15.93 -11.76
N GLY A 41 2.14 -15.50 -12.50
CA GLY A 41 0.74 -15.87 -12.24
C GLY A 41 -0.04 -14.83 -11.43
N SER A 42 0.57 -13.69 -11.09
CA SER A 42 -0.12 -12.58 -10.37
C SER A 42 -1.34 -12.07 -11.14
N ILE A 43 -1.23 -11.94 -12.47
CA ILE A 43 -2.30 -11.43 -13.32
C ILE A 43 -3.46 -12.43 -13.39
N GLU A 44 -3.16 -13.71 -13.53
CA GLU A 44 -4.14 -14.80 -13.52
C GLU A 44 -4.88 -14.87 -12.18
N PHE A 45 -4.17 -14.69 -11.07
CA PHE A 45 -4.77 -14.61 -9.73
C PHE A 45 -5.78 -13.46 -9.63
N LEU A 46 -5.40 -12.24 -10.09
CA LEU A 46 -6.31 -11.10 -10.11
C LEU A 46 -7.56 -11.38 -10.95
N ALA A 47 -7.39 -11.94 -12.13
CA ALA A 47 -8.50 -12.26 -13.03
C ALA A 47 -9.48 -13.27 -12.39
N GLN A 48 -8.98 -14.29 -11.66
CA GLN A 48 -9.81 -15.24 -10.92
C GLN A 48 -10.68 -14.58 -9.84
N HIS A 49 -10.24 -13.42 -9.32
CA HIS A 49 -10.99 -12.63 -8.34
C HIS A 49 -11.83 -11.50 -8.98
N GLY A 50 -11.97 -11.50 -10.31
CA GLY A 50 -12.73 -10.48 -11.05
C GLY A 50 -12.06 -9.11 -11.08
N LEU A 51 -10.75 -9.05 -10.84
CA LEU A 51 -9.95 -7.83 -10.81
C LEU A 51 -9.07 -7.73 -12.06
N THR A 52 -8.78 -6.49 -12.45
CA THR A 52 -7.92 -6.19 -13.59
C THR A 52 -6.82 -5.24 -13.16
N ALA A 53 -5.59 -5.54 -13.52
CA ALA A 53 -4.46 -4.63 -13.32
C ALA A 53 -4.23 -3.78 -14.58
N ILE A 54 -3.83 -2.53 -14.37
CA ILE A 54 -3.33 -1.66 -15.42
C ILE A 54 -1.83 -1.94 -15.58
N HIS A 55 -1.44 -2.42 -16.75
CA HIS A 55 -0.03 -2.62 -17.04
C HIS A 55 0.68 -1.27 -17.24
N ARG A 56 1.76 -1.04 -16.49
CA ARG A 56 2.61 0.15 -16.62
C ARG A 56 4.06 -0.20 -16.31
N PRO A 57 4.99 0.01 -17.25
CA PRO A 57 6.42 -0.20 -17.00
C PRO A 57 6.88 0.59 -15.77
N TYR A 58 7.66 -0.06 -14.91
CA TYR A 58 8.16 0.55 -13.68
C TYR A 58 9.19 1.65 -13.99
N ARG A 59 9.09 2.77 -13.27
CA ARG A 59 10.07 3.87 -13.28
C ARG A 59 10.60 4.12 -11.87
N THR A 60 9.75 4.60 -10.97
CA THR A 60 10.01 4.72 -9.54
C THR A 60 8.76 4.31 -8.79
N HIS A 61 8.90 3.96 -7.51
CA HIS A 61 7.74 3.62 -6.67
C HIS A 61 6.76 4.81 -6.57
N ALA A 62 7.28 6.02 -6.32
CA ALA A 62 6.46 7.23 -6.24
C ALA A 62 5.70 7.51 -7.56
N ASP A 63 6.35 7.36 -8.72
CA ASP A 63 5.73 7.53 -10.03
C ASP A 63 4.61 6.50 -10.27
N GLN A 64 4.83 5.22 -9.90
CA GLN A 64 3.82 4.17 -9.99
C GLN A 64 2.63 4.43 -9.06
N MET A 65 2.91 4.76 -7.80
CA MET A 65 1.85 4.99 -6.81
C MET A 65 1.05 6.26 -7.14
N ASN A 66 1.70 7.34 -7.55
CA ASN A 66 1.00 8.55 -7.99
C ASN A 66 0.13 8.28 -9.22
N PHE A 67 0.58 7.45 -10.15
CA PHE A 67 -0.24 7.04 -11.28
C PHE A 67 -1.47 6.23 -10.82
N ALA A 68 -1.32 5.29 -9.88
CA ALA A 68 -2.45 4.56 -9.31
C ALA A 68 -3.48 5.51 -8.67
N ILE A 69 -2.98 6.50 -7.91
CA ILE A 69 -3.81 7.53 -7.28
C ILE A 69 -4.57 8.37 -8.33
N ASP A 70 -3.96 8.65 -9.48
CA ASP A 70 -4.61 9.40 -10.57
C ASP A 70 -5.73 8.59 -11.26
N GLN A 71 -5.61 7.26 -11.28
CA GLN A 71 -6.67 6.37 -11.80
C GLN A 71 -7.84 6.19 -10.84
N ALA A 72 -7.68 6.49 -9.55
CA ALA A 72 -8.71 6.29 -8.54
C ALA A 72 -9.94 7.16 -8.80
N ALA A 73 -11.14 6.60 -8.68
CA ALA A 73 -12.40 7.34 -8.84
C ALA A 73 -12.76 8.18 -7.60
N HIS A 74 -12.22 7.82 -6.43
CA HIS A 74 -12.58 8.47 -5.17
C HIS A 74 -11.46 9.36 -4.66
N ASP A 75 -11.83 10.40 -3.88
CA ASP A 75 -10.88 11.35 -3.33
C ASP A 75 -10.03 10.77 -2.20
N TRP A 76 -10.57 9.81 -1.44
CA TRP A 76 -9.83 9.13 -0.40
C TRP A 76 -9.17 7.88 -0.95
N VAL A 77 -7.86 7.77 -0.72
CA VAL A 77 -7.05 6.67 -1.21
C VAL A 77 -6.31 6.00 -0.05
N LEU A 78 -6.24 4.67 -0.09
CA LEU A 78 -5.36 3.85 0.73
C LEU A 78 -4.30 3.24 -0.19
N CYS A 79 -3.03 3.56 0.04
CA CYS A 79 -1.91 3.10 -0.76
C CYS A 79 -1.22 1.90 -0.09
N LEU A 80 -1.09 0.80 -0.82
CA LEU A 80 -0.47 -0.43 -0.34
C LEU A 80 0.52 -1.00 -1.38
N ASP A 81 1.58 -1.60 -0.89
CA ASP A 81 2.44 -2.47 -1.67
C ASP A 81 1.94 -3.92 -1.54
N SER A 82 2.15 -4.75 -2.57
CA SER A 82 1.63 -6.12 -2.60
C SER A 82 2.22 -7.07 -1.54
N ASP A 83 3.23 -6.63 -0.81
CA ASP A 83 3.85 -7.32 0.32
C ASP A 83 3.54 -6.66 1.69
N GLU A 84 2.54 -5.76 1.73
CA GLU A 84 2.02 -5.12 2.94
C GLU A 84 0.68 -5.76 3.37
N PHE A 85 0.62 -6.32 4.57
CA PHE A 85 -0.54 -7.03 5.08
C PHE A 85 -1.17 -6.29 6.25
N LEU A 86 -2.37 -5.75 6.05
CA LEU A 86 -3.16 -5.11 7.10
C LEU A 86 -3.67 -6.15 8.12
N ASP A 87 -3.51 -5.86 9.41
CA ASP A 87 -4.12 -6.66 10.44
C ASP A 87 -5.63 -6.37 10.62
N THR A 88 -6.31 -7.20 11.37
CA THR A 88 -7.76 -7.09 11.61
C THR A 88 -8.13 -5.81 12.35
N GLU A 89 -7.26 -5.30 13.22
CA GLU A 89 -7.50 -4.07 13.97
C GLU A 89 -7.42 -2.85 13.05
N THR A 90 -6.43 -2.78 12.15
CA THR A 90 -6.32 -1.72 11.15
C THR A 90 -7.52 -1.74 10.19
N LEU A 91 -7.93 -2.92 9.71
CA LEU A 91 -9.11 -3.06 8.86
C LEU A 91 -10.38 -2.54 9.55
N ALA A 92 -10.61 -2.91 10.81
CA ALA A 92 -11.73 -2.43 11.60
C ALA A 92 -11.66 -0.91 11.83
N ALA A 93 -10.47 -0.37 12.12
CA ALA A 93 -10.26 1.06 12.29
C ALA A 93 -10.57 1.85 11.01
N ILE A 94 -10.13 1.37 9.84
CA ILE A 94 -10.42 2.01 8.54
C ILE A 94 -11.93 1.93 8.25
N ALA A 95 -12.57 0.79 8.46
CA ALA A 95 -14.01 0.62 8.26
C ALA A 95 -14.82 1.60 9.12
N ALA A 96 -14.47 1.76 10.41
CA ALA A 96 -15.10 2.70 11.32
C ALA A 96 -14.81 4.18 10.96
N LEU A 97 -13.67 4.44 10.34
CA LEU A 97 -13.25 5.78 9.93
C LEU A 97 -13.96 6.26 8.65
N LYS A 98 -14.29 5.38 7.70
CA LYS A 98 -14.89 5.75 6.40
C LYS A 98 -16.06 6.74 6.50
N PRO A 99 -17.04 6.59 7.41
CA PRO A 99 -18.14 7.56 7.57
C PRO A 99 -17.69 8.94 8.06
N GLN A 100 -16.48 9.03 8.61
CA GLN A 100 -15.92 10.23 9.24
C GLN A 100 -14.88 10.94 8.38
N LEU A 101 -14.58 10.42 7.19
CA LEU A 101 -13.63 11.01 6.23
C LEU A 101 -14.25 12.26 5.58
N ASN A 102 -14.23 13.38 6.29
CA ASN A 102 -14.84 14.66 5.88
C ASN A 102 -13.85 15.83 5.80
N ASP A 103 -12.70 15.76 6.49
CA ASP A 103 -11.65 16.78 6.43
C ASP A 103 -10.50 16.29 5.51
N PRO A 104 -10.39 16.82 4.28
CA PRO A 104 -9.37 16.36 3.34
C PRO A 104 -7.94 16.70 3.77
N THR A 105 -7.76 17.59 4.76
CA THR A 105 -6.42 17.98 5.24
C THR A 105 -5.82 16.99 6.24
N VAL A 106 -6.63 16.05 6.74
CA VAL A 106 -6.20 14.98 7.65
C VAL A 106 -5.73 13.78 6.84
N GLY A 107 -4.60 13.25 7.22
CA GLY A 107 -4.07 11.99 6.67
C GLY A 107 -3.78 10.99 7.79
N TYR A 108 -3.83 9.72 7.46
CA TYR A 108 -3.74 8.64 8.44
C TYR A 108 -2.51 7.79 8.16
N ARG A 109 -1.71 7.61 9.20
CA ARG A 109 -0.53 6.77 9.24
C ARG A 109 -0.90 5.40 9.76
N ILE A 110 -0.19 4.37 9.28
CA ILE A 110 -0.31 3.00 9.78
C ILE A 110 1.06 2.60 10.34
N GLN A 111 1.08 2.00 11.51
CA GLN A 111 2.30 1.46 12.08
C GLN A 111 2.75 0.25 11.26
N ARG A 112 3.98 0.27 10.71
CA ARG A 112 4.48 -0.76 9.80
C ARG A 112 5.67 -1.49 10.42
N TYR A 113 5.52 -2.81 10.53
CA TYR A 113 6.58 -3.72 11.00
C TYR A 113 7.24 -4.40 9.81
N TRP A 114 8.54 -4.31 9.75
CA TRP A 114 9.33 -4.91 8.69
C TRP A 114 9.69 -6.35 9.02
N HIS A 115 9.43 -7.25 8.09
CA HIS A 115 9.79 -8.65 8.17
C HIS A 115 10.81 -9.00 7.07
N VAL A 116 11.83 -9.76 7.45
CA VAL A 116 12.86 -10.30 6.58
C VAL A 116 12.99 -11.79 6.86
N LEU A 117 12.87 -12.61 5.83
CA LEU A 117 12.89 -14.08 5.96
C LEU A 117 11.86 -14.60 6.98
N GLY A 118 10.66 -13.99 6.99
CA GLY A 118 9.57 -14.36 7.88
C GLY A 118 9.75 -13.95 9.33
N ARG A 119 10.74 -13.10 9.65
CA ARG A 119 11.01 -12.61 11.02
C ARG A 119 10.97 -11.10 11.07
N GLU A 120 10.34 -10.58 12.13
CA GLU A 120 10.39 -9.16 12.43
C GLU A 120 11.82 -8.69 12.68
N VAL A 121 12.19 -7.56 12.07
CA VAL A 121 13.48 -6.91 12.26
C VAL A 121 13.28 -5.54 12.89
N ARG A 122 14.24 -5.09 13.73
CA ARG A 122 14.17 -3.77 14.38
C ARG A 122 14.66 -2.63 13.52
N ALA A 123 15.42 -2.93 12.50
CA ALA A 123 15.92 -1.97 11.54
C ALA A 123 16.27 -2.68 10.24
N ILE A 124 16.00 -2.01 9.13
CA ILE A 124 16.51 -2.33 7.81
C ILE A 124 16.97 -1.02 7.20
N TYR A 125 18.29 -0.86 7.01
CA TYR A 125 18.83 0.42 6.58
C TYR A 125 18.19 0.91 5.29
N PRO A 126 17.78 2.18 5.19
CA PRO A 126 17.92 3.27 6.18
C PRO A 126 16.75 3.42 7.17
N VAL A 127 15.83 2.49 7.24
CA VAL A 127 14.56 2.59 7.99
C VAL A 127 14.62 1.84 9.32
N SER A 128 14.01 2.40 10.37
CA SER A 128 13.74 1.69 11.62
C SER A 128 12.39 0.97 11.58
N SER A 129 12.25 -0.14 12.31
CA SER A 129 11.00 -0.86 12.48
C SER A 129 10.56 -0.81 13.95
N PRO A 130 9.29 -0.47 14.24
CA PRO A 130 8.29 0.00 13.28
C PRO A 130 8.54 1.43 12.78
N ASP A 131 8.06 1.71 11.58
CA ASP A 131 7.88 3.06 11.06
C ASP A 131 6.38 3.40 10.90
N GLN A 132 6.06 4.60 10.48
CA GLN A 132 4.67 5.07 10.38
C GLN A 132 4.46 5.85 9.08
N PRO A 133 4.40 5.16 7.93
CA PRO A 133 4.12 5.82 6.66
C PRO A 133 2.70 6.37 6.60
N LEU A 134 2.52 7.48 5.88
CA LEU A 134 1.20 7.99 5.51
C LEU A 134 0.63 7.09 4.42
N ARG A 135 -0.48 6.38 4.70
CA ARG A 135 -1.06 5.41 3.77
C ARG A 135 -2.49 5.74 3.34
N LEU A 136 -3.31 6.37 4.21
CA LEU A 136 -4.66 6.77 3.88
C LEU A 136 -4.76 8.29 3.92
N PHE A 137 -5.18 8.91 2.81
CA PHE A 137 -5.24 10.36 2.68
C PHE A 137 -6.16 10.80 1.52
N ASN A 138 -6.51 12.08 1.50
CA ASN A 138 -7.21 12.68 0.36
C ASN A 138 -6.19 13.00 -0.74
N ARG A 139 -6.41 12.46 -1.96
CA ARG A 139 -5.51 12.60 -3.10
C ARG A 139 -5.32 14.04 -3.60
N ASN A 140 -6.25 14.94 -3.26
CA ASN A 140 -6.15 16.35 -3.62
C ASN A 140 -5.26 17.14 -2.65
N GLN A 141 -4.87 16.55 -1.51
CA GLN A 141 -4.05 17.17 -0.48
C GLN A 141 -2.66 16.54 -0.33
N ALA A 142 -2.53 15.26 -0.61
CA ALA A 142 -1.27 14.54 -0.42
C ALA A 142 -0.90 13.68 -1.63
N ARG A 143 0.40 13.55 -1.85
CA ARG A 143 1.00 12.79 -2.95
C ARG A 143 2.34 12.21 -2.49
N PHE A 144 2.81 11.17 -3.19
CA PHE A 144 4.17 10.70 -3.03
C PHE A 144 5.16 11.71 -3.64
N ASN A 145 6.24 12.00 -2.92
CA ASN A 145 7.33 12.80 -3.45
C ASN A 145 8.18 11.95 -4.41
N ASP A 146 8.82 12.60 -5.36
CA ASP A 146 9.65 11.92 -6.38
C ASP A 146 11.13 11.83 -5.93
N LEU A 147 11.35 11.35 -4.69
CA LEU A 147 12.70 11.08 -4.19
C LEU A 147 13.13 9.67 -4.59
N PRO A 148 14.34 9.49 -5.13
CA PRO A 148 14.82 8.17 -5.58
C PRO A 148 14.94 7.14 -4.46
N VAL A 149 15.19 7.61 -3.24
CA VAL A 149 15.30 6.80 -2.02
C VAL A 149 14.46 7.47 -0.96
N ASP A 150 13.67 6.66 -0.20
CA ASP A 150 12.81 7.16 0.88
C ASP A 150 11.64 8.06 0.36
N ASP A 151 11.01 7.61 -0.72
CA ASP A 151 9.78 8.23 -1.20
C ASP A 151 8.66 8.09 -0.16
N LYS A 152 8.00 9.20 0.12
CA LYS A 152 6.96 9.28 1.15
C LYS A 152 5.76 10.07 0.66
N ALA A 153 4.58 9.64 1.02
CA ALA A 153 3.40 10.48 0.87
C ALA A 153 3.47 11.67 1.83
N SER A 154 3.21 12.86 1.31
CA SER A 154 3.25 14.13 2.03
C SER A 154 2.16 15.08 1.56
N GLY A 155 1.87 16.14 2.32
CA GLY A 155 0.86 17.16 1.98
C GLY A 155 -0.27 17.26 3.01
N ALA A 156 -0.65 16.18 3.70
CA ALA A 156 -1.63 16.25 4.79
C ALA A 156 -1.12 17.16 5.93
N LYS A 157 -1.98 18.09 6.37
CA LYS A 157 -1.65 19.05 7.44
C LYS A 157 -1.63 18.36 8.80
N THR A 158 -2.62 17.54 9.08
CA THR A 158 -2.73 16.74 10.30
C THR A 158 -2.50 15.28 9.97
N ARG A 159 -1.75 14.58 10.83
CA ARG A 159 -1.46 13.16 10.64
C ARG A 159 -1.82 12.40 11.90
N ILE A 160 -2.72 11.42 11.76
CA ILE A 160 -3.23 10.58 12.85
C ILE A 160 -2.71 9.16 12.61
N VAL A 161 -2.23 8.50 13.67
CA VAL A 161 -1.86 7.07 13.59
C VAL A 161 -3.10 6.25 13.88
N LEU A 162 -3.43 5.34 12.96
CA LEU A 162 -4.55 4.40 13.15
C LEU A 162 -4.16 3.30 14.15
N PRO A 163 -5.15 2.75 14.87
CA PRO A 163 -4.97 1.49 15.60
C PRO A 163 -4.56 0.34 14.67
N GLY A 164 -3.90 -0.66 15.24
CA GLY A 164 -3.41 -1.82 14.52
C GLY A 164 -2.09 -1.56 13.79
N HIS A 165 -1.76 -2.40 12.82
CA HIS A 165 -0.51 -2.34 12.10
C HIS A 165 -0.57 -3.01 10.74
N VAL A 166 0.47 -2.78 9.95
CA VAL A 166 0.76 -3.49 8.71
C VAL A 166 2.07 -4.24 8.84
N ILE A 167 2.11 -5.49 8.38
CA ILE A 167 3.33 -6.26 8.22
C ILE A 167 3.84 -6.05 6.81
N HIS A 168 5.08 -5.60 6.66
CA HIS A 168 5.78 -5.48 5.38
C HIS A 168 6.80 -6.61 5.25
N ASP A 169 6.45 -7.63 4.47
CA ASP A 169 7.26 -8.85 4.32
C ASP A 169 8.10 -8.80 3.04
N THR A 170 9.20 -8.05 3.11
CA THR A 170 9.95 -7.58 1.94
C THR A 170 10.82 -8.66 1.29
N PHE A 171 11.52 -9.48 2.09
CA PHE A 171 12.48 -10.44 1.60
C PHE A 171 12.20 -11.85 2.13
N PHE A 172 12.12 -12.82 1.23
CA PHE A 172 11.82 -14.21 1.57
C PHE A 172 12.99 -15.17 1.35
N SER A 173 14.04 -14.70 0.68
CA SER A 173 15.23 -15.48 0.43
C SER A 173 16.48 -14.60 0.53
N LEU A 174 17.61 -15.23 0.83
CA LEU A 174 18.91 -14.54 0.79
C LEU A 174 19.21 -14.02 -0.62
N HIS A 175 18.73 -14.71 -1.66
CA HIS A 175 18.90 -14.25 -3.04
C HIS A 175 18.20 -12.89 -3.25
N GLU A 176 16.96 -12.73 -2.78
CA GLU A 176 16.25 -11.44 -2.87
C GLU A 176 16.96 -10.34 -2.06
N VAL A 177 17.46 -10.65 -0.88
CA VAL A 177 18.25 -9.69 -0.08
C VAL A 177 19.44 -9.16 -0.88
N PHE A 178 20.18 -10.03 -1.57
CA PHE A 178 21.37 -9.62 -2.32
C PHE A 178 21.09 -9.01 -3.69
N THR A 179 19.89 -9.17 -4.23
CA THR A 179 19.55 -8.65 -5.58
C THR A 179 18.72 -7.36 -5.54
N LYS A 180 18.07 -7.06 -4.40
CA LYS A 180 17.22 -5.86 -4.25
C LYS A 180 17.84 -4.78 -3.35
N LEU A 181 18.99 -5.05 -2.70
CA LEU A 181 19.78 -4.07 -1.96
C LEU A 181 20.86 -3.45 -2.85
#